data_c65412a853f8048730f6c8e0689ec808
#
_entry.id   c65412a853f8048730f6c8e0689ec808
#
_cell.length_a   1.000
_cell.length_b   1.000
_cell.length_c   1.000
_cell.angle_alpha   90.00
_cell.angle_beta   90.00
_cell.angle_gamma   90.00
#
_symmetry.space_group_name_H-M   'P 1'
#
loop_
_entity.id
_entity.type
_entity.pdbx_description
1 polymer ?
#
loop_
_entity_poly.entity_id
_entity_poly.type
_entity_poly.pdbx_seq_one_letter_code
_entity_poly.pdbx_strand_id
1 'polypeptide(L)'
;MLERATDVPDGVDAVKAIGTVSKDDYRTVVEPLIDDARREGRRIRLLCEIGPEFTSFTPGAAWEDLKVGMGAMRLFEGCAVVTDAGWIRESTRLSSFLAPCPVRVFGCQERDEALRWLASLPEGPGISHRLTESDVLVVEVGPPLRAQDFDALALTVDTWLGTHPELAGVVVHVREFPGWENLSGLIRHVRFIRDHHRKVRKIALAADGKVAALMPQFANHFVRAEVRRFGYDALDDAVAWAAGSPAP
;
A
#
# COMPACT_ATOMS: atom_id res chain seq x y z
N MET A 1 16.26 12.43 -22.36
CA MET A 1 17.20 11.44 -21.85
C MET A 1 16.85 11.16 -20.40
N LEU A 2 16.84 9.88 -19.97
CA LEU A 2 16.80 9.49 -18.57
C LEU A 2 18.20 9.09 -18.12
N GLU A 3 18.56 9.42 -16.91
CA GLU A 3 19.80 9.00 -16.27
C GLU A 3 19.50 8.36 -14.92
N ARG A 4 20.26 7.31 -14.56
CA ARG A 4 20.20 6.74 -13.23
C ARG A 4 21.03 7.59 -12.28
N ALA A 5 20.44 8.10 -11.20
CA ALA A 5 21.15 8.84 -10.18
C ALA A 5 21.63 7.87 -9.08
N THR A 6 22.87 8.11 -8.60
CA THR A 6 23.53 7.25 -7.60
C THR A 6 23.73 7.95 -6.25
N ASP A 7 23.39 9.23 -6.18
CA ASP A 7 23.49 10.06 -4.96
C ASP A 7 22.23 9.93 -4.09
N VAL A 8 21.84 8.71 -3.80
CA VAL A 8 20.63 8.36 -3.01
C VAL A 8 20.96 7.34 -1.92
N PRO A 9 20.18 7.29 -0.84
CA PRO A 9 20.35 6.30 0.21
C PRO A 9 20.20 4.86 -0.30
N ASP A 10 20.80 3.91 0.42
CA ASP A 10 20.61 2.49 0.16
C ASP A 10 19.13 2.11 0.15
N GLY A 11 18.74 1.26 -0.79
CA GLY A 11 17.35 0.83 -0.96
C GLY A 11 16.44 1.79 -1.71
N VAL A 12 16.95 2.95 -2.15
CA VAL A 12 16.25 3.88 -3.03
C VAL A 12 16.87 3.85 -4.42
N ASP A 13 16.04 3.73 -5.44
CA ASP A 13 16.42 3.89 -6.84
C ASP A 13 16.06 5.30 -7.30
N ALA A 14 16.89 5.90 -8.14
CA ALA A 14 16.60 7.24 -8.66
C ALA A 14 16.85 7.35 -10.15
N VAL A 15 15.98 8.11 -10.80
CA VAL A 15 16.10 8.50 -12.21
C VAL A 15 15.93 10.01 -12.35
N LYS A 16 16.74 10.62 -13.20
CA LYS A 16 16.68 12.07 -13.54
C LYS A 16 16.31 12.23 -15.01
N ALA A 17 15.28 13.03 -15.27
CA ALA A 17 14.83 13.36 -16.61
C ALA A 17 15.51 14.66 -17.08
N ILE A 18 16.20 14.60 -18.22
CA ILE A 18 16.92 15.73 -18.84
C ILE A 18 16.48 15.88 -20.29
N GLY A 19 16.16 17.11 -20.71
CA GLY A 19 15.70 17.40 -22.07
C GLY A 19 14.44 16.62 -22.44
N THR A 20 14.41 16.04 -23.63
CA THR A 20 13.30 15.21 -24.09
C THR A 20 13.53 13.75 -23.74
N VAL A 21 12.58 13.15 -23.02
CA VAL A 21 12.59 11.73 -22.66
C VAL A 21 11.88 10.91 -23.75
N SER A 22 12.52 9.88 -24.22
CA SER A 22 12.07 9.00 -25.30
C SER A 22 11.73 7.60 -24.78
N LYS A 23 11.12 6.77 -25.65
CA LYS A 23 10.88 5.36 -25.38
C LYS A 23 12.17 4.57 -25.14
N ASP A 24 13.24 4.90 -25.86
CA ASP A 24 14.51 4.20 -25.74
C ASP A 24 15.19 4.52 -24.39
N ASP A 25 14.95 5.71 -23.84
CA ASP A 25 15.41 6.04 -22.47
C ASP A 25 14.78 5.11 -21.41
N TYR A 26 13.50 4.75 -21.54
CA TYR A 26 12.86 3.78 -20.65
C TYR A 26 13.50 2.40 -20.76
N ARG A 27 13.80 1.94 -21.97
CA ARG A 27 14.42 0.63 -22.20
C ARG A 27 15.83 0.54 -21.64
N THR A 28 16.57 1.64 -21.72
CA THR A 28 17.99 1.67 -21.33
C THR A 28 18.19 1.96 -19.85
N VAL A 29 17.23 2.59 -19.18
CA VAL A 29 17.37 3.01 -17.77
C VAL A 29 16.36 2.32 -16.87
N VAL A 30 15.08 2.35 -17.21
CA VAL A 30 14.01 1.87 -16.32
C VAL A 30 13.86 0.34 -16.37
N GLU A 31 13.88 -0.25 -17.55
CA GLU A 31 13.79 -1.73 -17.68
C GLU A 31 14.94 -2.45 -16.94
N PRO A 32 16.23 -2.07 -17.10
CA PRO A 32 17.31 -2.67 -16.33
C PRO A 32 17.16 -2.50 -14.82
N LEU A 33 16.68 -1.35 -14.33
CA LEU A 33 16.40 -1.11 -12.92
C LEU A 33 15.35 -2.10 -12.39
N ILE A 34 14.29 -2.33 -13.16
CA ILE A 34 13.24 -3.29 -12.81
C ILE A 34 13.79 -4.73 -12.82
N ASP A 35 14.62 -5.08 -13.79
CA ASP A 35 15.20 -6.42 -13.89
C ASP A 35 16.23 -6.69 -12.79
N ASP A 36 16.99 -5.68 -12.38
CA ASP A 36 17.88 -5.75 -11.21
C ASP A 36 17.06 -6.05 -9.95
N ALA A 37 15.99 -5.28 -9.71
CA ALA A 37 15.13 -5.47 -8.56
C ALA A 37 14.47 -6.87 -8.54
N ARG A 38 14.07 -7.40 -9.70
CA ARG A 38 13.55 -8.78 -9.83
C ARG A 38 14.57 -9.84 -9.49
N ARG A 39 15.82 -9.69 -9.97
CA ARG A 39 16.90 -10.64 -9.71
C ARG A 39 17.32 -10.66 -8.25
N GLU A 40 17.30 -9.50 -7.61
CA GLU A 40 17.62 -9.31 -6.20
C GLU A 40 16.47 -9.64 -5.25
N GLY A 41 15.25 -9.87 -5.79
CA GLY A 41 14.05 -10.13 -4.98
C GLY A 41 13.60 -8.94 -4.13
N ARG A 42 14.05 -7.72 -4.48
CA ARG A 42 13.73 -6.49 -3.75
C ARG A 42 12.60 -5.70 -4.41
N ARG A 43 12.03 -4.78 -3.67
CA ARG A 43 11.08 -3.81 -4.17
C ARG A 43 11.77 -2.48 -4.52
N ILE A 44 11.10 -1.68 -5.34
CA ILE A 44 11.60 -0.43 -5.88
C ILE A 44 10.98 0.73 -5.12
N ARG A 45 11.80 1.56 -4.49
CA ARG A 45 11.45 2.88 -3.97
C ARG A 45 12.04 3.89 -4.91
N LEU A 46 11.22 4.44 -5.81
CA LEU A 46 11.70 5.25 -6.91
C LEU A 46 11.62 6.75 -6.62
N LEU A 47 12.75 7.43 -6.72
CA LEU A 47 12.82 8.88 -6.86
C LEU A 47 12.86 9.23 -8.35
N CYS A 48 11.92 10.05 -8.81
CA CYS A 48 11.83 10.53 -10.17
C CYS A 48 12.05 12.06 -10.19
N GLU A 49 13.22 12.51 -10.62
CA GLU A 49 13.58 13.92 -10.67
C GLU A 49 13.29 14.49 -12.05
N ILE A 50 12.40 15.49 -12.09
CA ILE A 50 12.00 16.21 -13.30
C ILE A 50 12.22 17.71 -13.05
N GLY A 51 13.49 18.08 -13.15
CA GLY A 51 13.95 19.45 -12.87
C GLY A 51 13.78 20.39 -14.06
N PRO A 52 14.35 21.61 -13.96
CA PRO A 52 14.25 22.64 -15.00
C PRO A 52 14.91 22.24 -16.33
N GLU A 53 15.80 21.27 -16.32
CA GLU A 53 16.45 20.75 -17.52
C GLU A 53 15.54 19.84 -18.37
N PHE A 54 14.40 19.42 -17.83
CA PHE A 54 13.41 18.61 -18.55
C PHE A 54 12.61 19.47 -19.53
N THR A 55 12.42 18.98 -20.74
CA THR A 55 11.69 19.69 -21.79
C THR A 55 10.32 19.04 -22.10
N SER A 56 10.31 17.74 -22.37
CA SER A 56 9.09 17.03 -22.77
C SER A 56 9.25 15.50 -22.72
N PHE A 57 8.13 14.80 -22.83
CA PHE A 57 8.08 13.39 -23.17
C PHE A 57 7.70 13.23 -24.63
N THR A 58 8.31 12.25 -25.33
CA THR A 58 7.78 11.83 -26.64
C THR A 58 6.45 11.07 -26.42
N PRO A 59 5.51 11.07 -27.39
CA PRO A 59 4.26 10.34 -27.27
C PRO A 59 4.44 8.84 -27.01
N GLY A 60 5.51 8.24 -27.56
CA GLY A 60 5.87 6.85 -27.30
C GLY A 60 6.37 6.59 -25.88
N ALA A 61 7.06 7.55 -25.26
CA ALA A 61 7.53 7.44 -23.89
C ALA A 61 6.38 7.36 -22.88
N ALA A 62 5.37 8.20 -23.01
CA ALA A 62 4.20 8.18 -22.13
C ALA A 62 3.43 6.86 -22.19
N TRP A 63 3.39 6.21 -23.37
CA TRP A 63 2.77 4.89 -23.54
C TRP A 63 3.60 3.75 -22.94
N GLU A 64 4.93 3.80 -23.09
CA GLU A 64 5.80 2.80 -22.47
C GLU A 64 5.82 2.92 -20.94
N ASP A 65 5.79 4.14 -20.41
CA ASP A 65 5.65 4.37 -18.96
C ASP A 65 4.41 3.65 -18.41
N LEU A 66 3.29 3.76 -19.10
CA LEU A 66 2.07 3.06 -18.73
C LEU A 66 2.21 1.53 -18.82
N LYS A 67 2.85 0.99 -19.87
CA LYS A 67 3.05 -0.45 -20.04
C LYS A 67 4.04 -1.03 -19.04
N VAL A 68 5.20 -0.38 -18.87
CA VAL A 68 6.21 -0.78 -17.89
C VAL A 68 5.63 -0.69 -16.49
N GLY A 69 4.90 0.39 -16.20
CA GLY A 69 4.16 0.53 -14.95
C GLY A 69 3.22 -0.64 -14.72
N MET A 70 2.34 -0.98 -15.66
CA MET A 70 1.40 -2.11 -15.49
C MET A 70 2.09 -3.48 -15.36
N GLY A 71 3.19 -3.73 -16.06
CA GLY A 71 3.93 -5.00 -16.01
C GLY A 71 4.78 -5.17 -14.74
N ALA A 72 5.28 -4.09 -14.18
CA ALA A 72 6.15 -4.08 -13.01
C ALA A 72 5.46 -3.57 -11.73
N MET A 73 4.18 -3.31 -11.78
CA MET A 73 3.38 -2.69 -10.70
C MET A 73 3.63 -3.28 -9.31
N ARG A 74 3.81 -4.61 -9.25
CA ARG A 74 3.99 -5.33 -7.98
C ARG A 74 5.37 -5.14 -7.35
N LEU A 75 6.32 -4.56 -8.09
CA LEU A 75 7.68 -4.34 -7.60
C LEU A 75 7.81 -2.98 -6.91
N PHE A 76 6.97 -2.00 -7.25
CA PHE A 76 7.07 -0.66 -6.68
C PHE A 76 6.48 -0.61 -5.27
N GLU A 77 7.24 -0.05 -4.36
CA GLU A 77 6.85 0.18 -2.97
C GLU A 77 6.43 1.63 -2.74
N GLY A 78 7.00 2.56 -3.50
CA GLY A 78 6.61 3.96 -3.53
C GLY A 78 7.34 4.72 -4.62
N CYS A 79 6.76 5.84 -5.04
CA CYS A 79 7.32 6.74 -6.04
C CYS A 79 7.23 8.20 -5.57
N ALA A 80 8.37 8.86 -5.47
CA ALA A 80 8.47 10.29 -5.22
C ALA A 80 8.79 11.00 -6.53
N VAL A 81 7.95 11.95 -6.94
CA VAL A 81 8.18 12.79 -8.12
C VAL A 81 8.61 14.17 -7.64
N VAL A 82 9.84 14.56 -7.96
CA VAL A 82 10.42 15.86 -7.59
C VAL A 82 10.36 16.78 -8.81
N THR A 83 9.49 17.79 -8.75
CA THR A 83 9.30 18.71 -9.88
C THR A 83 8.61 20.01 -9.45
N ASP A 84 8.97 21.13 -10.11
CA ASP A 84 8.25 22.40 -10.01
C ASP A 84 7.33 22.65 -11.21
N ALA A 85 7.33 21.75 -12.22
CA ALA A 85 6.45 21.86 -13.37
C ALA A 85 4.98 21.61 -12.99
N GLY A 86 4.15 22.68 -13.00
CA GLY A 86 2.78 22.66 -12.52
C GLY A 86 1.90 21.59 -13.20
N TRP A 87 2.04 21.42 -14.51
CA TRP A 87 1.27 20.42 -15.24
C TRP A 87 1.62 18.97 -14.87
N ILE A 88 2.91 18.69 -14.56
CA ILE A 88 3.36 17.37 -14.09
C ILE A 88 2.81 17.13 -12.68
N ARG A 89 2.90 18.13 -11.80
CA ARG A 89 2.34 18.04 -10.44
C ARG A 89 0.86 17.71 -10.47
N GLU A 90 0.09 18.37 -11.32
CA GLU A 90 -1.36 18.17 -11.44
C GLU A 90 -1.68 16.82 -12.06
N SER A 91 -1.05 16.45 -13.18
CA SER A 91 -1.27 15.16 -13.82
C SER A 91 -0.87 13.99 -12.92
N THR A 92 0.23 14.10 -12.18
CA THR A 92 0.65 13.08 -11.22
C THR A 92 -0.35 12.93 -10.08
N ARG A 93 -0.87 14.04 -9.54
CA ARG A 93 -1.91 13.99 -8.50
C ARG A 93 -3.19 13.30 -9.00
N LEU A 94 -3.63 13.60 -10.22
CA LEU A 94 -4.81 12.99 -10.81
C LEU A 94 -4.61 11.50 -11.11
N SER A 95 -3.41 11.09 -11.52
CA SER A 95 -3.10 9.70 -11.86
C SER A 95 -2.62 8.86 -10.67
N SER A 96 -2.18 9.49 -9.58
CA SER A 96 -1.63 8.80 -8.42
C SER A 96 -2.61 7.80 -7.79
N PHE A 97 -3.91 8.07 -7.87
CA PHE A 97 -4.91 7.14 -7.35
C PHE A 97 -5.04 5.84 -8.19
N LEU A 98 -4.54 5.84 -9.43
CA LEU A 98 -4.45 4.66 -10.30
C LEU A 98 -3.10 3.96 -10.18
N ALA A 99 -2.15 4.58 -9.49
CA ALA A 99 -0.81 4.03 -9.33
C ALA A 99 -0.82 2.79 -8.42
N PRO A 100 0.07 1.83 -8.67
CA PRO A 100 0.17 0.58 -7.90
C PRO A 100 0.86 0.74 -6.56
N CYS A 101 1.38 1.90 -6.28
CA CYS A 101 2.09 2.24 -5.05
C CYS A 101 1.77 3.68 -4.64
N PRO A 102 2.04 4.08 -3.40
CA PRO A 102 1.97 5.47 -2.98
C PRO A 102 2.82 6.35 -3.90
N VAL A 103 2.22 7.43 -4.42
CA VAL A 103 2.93 8.43 -5.22
C VAL A 103 2.80 9.77 -4.53
N ARG A 104 3.94 10.42 -4.24
CA ARG A 104 3.96 11.79 -3.72
C ARG A 104 4.72 12.71 -4.65
N VAL A 105 4.27 13.97 -4.70
CA VAL A 105 4.91 15.02 -5.50
C VAL A 105 5.52 16.04 -4.56
N PHE A 106 6.80 16.33 -4.80
CA PHE A 106 7.62 17.28 -4.06
C PHE A 106 8.12 18.39 -4.98
N GLY A 107 8.44 19.55 -4.43
CA GLY A 107 9.14 20.60 -5.15
C GLY A 107 10.63 20.26 -5.32
N CYS A 108 11.31 20.92 -6.26
CA CYS A 108 12.75 20.71 -6.50
C CYS A 108 13.61 21.00 -5.25
N GLN A 109 13.16 21.89 -4.36
CA GLN A 109 13.84 22.20 -3.10
C GLN A 109 13.55 21.18 -1.98
N GLU A 110 12.60 20.26 -2.19
CA GLU A 110 12.13 19.28 -1.21
C GLU A 110 12.70 17.86 -1.49
N ARG A 111 13.78 17.76 -2.29
CA ARG A 111 14.42 16.49 -2.66
C ARG A 111 14.78 15.65 -1.45
N ASP A 112 15.37 16.25 -0.42
CA ASP A 112 15.75 15.53 0.80
C ASP A 112 14.52 15.03 1.59
N GLU A 113 13.40 15.75 1.52
CA GLU A 113 12.15 15.30 2.10
C GLU A 113 11.58 14.11 1.32
N ALA A 114 11.65 14.14 0.00
CA ALA A 114 11.26 13.03 -0.86
C ALA A 114 12.08 11.76 -0.55
N LEU A 115 13.40 11.88 -0.39
CA LEU A 115 14.27 10.76 0.00
C LEU A 115 13.94 10.23 1.40
N ARG A 116 13.74 11.12 2.38
CA ARG A 116 13.33 10.70 3.73
C ARG A 116 11.97 9.99 3.71
N TRP A 117 11.03 10.47 2.91
CA TRP A 117 9.74 9.81 2.77
C TRP A 117 9.88 8.42 2.16
N LEU A 118 10.64 8.24 1.07
CA LEU A 118 10.91 6.94 0.46
C LEU A 118 11.58 5.98 1.45
N ALA A 119 12.57 6.45 2.19
CA ALA A 119 13.27 5.66 3.21
C ALA A 119 12.34 5.26 4.37
N SER A 120 11.32 6.07 4.68
CA SER A 120 10.36 5.81 5.76
C SER A 120 9.24 4.85 5.37
N LEU A 121 9.15 4.44 4.10
CA LEU A 121 8.14 3.48 3.67
C LEU A 121 8.35 2.16 4.40
N PRO A 122 7.29 1.56 4.95
CA PRO A 122 7.41 0.32 5.69
C PRO A 122 7.88 -0.82 4.79
N GLU A 123 8.75 -1.66 5.32
CA GLU A 123 9.19 -2.87 4.66
C GLU A 123 8.19 -4.01 4.91
N GLY A 124 7.93 -4.81 3.86
CA GLY A 124 7.05 -5.96 4.00
C GLY A 124 5.60 -5.75 3.58
N PRO A 125 4.72 -6.70 3.94
CA PRO A 125 3.31 -6.66 3.59
C PRO A 125 2.59 -5.54 4.34
N GLY A 126 1.59 -4.92 3.70
CA GLY A 126 0.72 -3.93 4.34
C GLY A 126 -0.24 -4.54 5.36
N ILE A 127 -0.41 -5.85 5.34
CA ILE A 127 -1.14 -6.63 6.34
C ILE A 127 -0.24 -7.73 6.88
N SER A 128 -0.02 -7.73 8.19
CA SER A 128 0.41 -8.92 8.90
C SER A 128 -0.76 -9.50 9.69
N HIS A 129 -0.83 -10.82 9.81
CA HIS A 129 -1.93 -11.45 10.51
C HIS A 129 -1.47 -12.70 11.27
N ARG A 130 -2.15 -12.98 12.36
CA ARG A 130 -1.96 -14.19 13.16
C ARG A 130 -3.29 -14.68 13.72
N LEU A 131 -3.43 -15.97 13.81
CA LEU A 131 -4.55 -16.61 14.49
C LEU A 131 -4.12 -16.94 15.93
N THR A 132 -4.96 -16.59 16.88
CA THR A 132 -4.74 -16.91 18.30
C THR A 132 -5.28 -18.29 18.64
N GLU A 133 -4.86 -18.85 19.79
CA GLU A 133 -5.40 -20.11 20.32
C GLU A 133 -6.92 -20.05 20.65
N SER A 134 -7.47 -18.84 20.74
CA SER A 134 -8.89 -18.58 21.02
C SER A 134 -9.69 -18.30 19.75
N ASP A 135 -9.22 -18.73 18.57
CA ASP A 135 -9.88 -18.58 17.28
C ASP A 135 -10.13 -17.13 16.86
N VAL A 136 -9.30 -16.21 17.35
CA VAL A 136 -9.34 -14.81 16.98
C VAL A 136 -8.25 -14.52 15.96
N LEU A 137 -8.64 -13.96 14.83
CA LEU A 137 -7.73 -13.47 13.81
C LEU A 137 -7.33 -12.02 14.14
N VAL A 138 -6.08 -11.81 14.48
CA VAL A 138 -5.50 -10.49 14.65
C VAL A 138 -4.90 -10.05 13.33
N VAL A 139 -5.36 -8.91 12.81
CA VAL A 139 -4.93 -8.31 11.55
C VAL A 139 -4.27 -6.97 11.88
N GLU A 140 -2.97 -6.90 11.74
CA GLU A 140 -2.20 -5.67 11.91
C GLU A 140 -2.06 -4.98 10.56
N VAL A 141 -2.50 -3.73 10.50
CA VAL A 141 -2.57 -2.96 9.26
C VAL A 141 -1.52 -1.86 9.28
N GLY A 142 -0.59 -1.96 8.33
CA GLY A 142 0.41 -0.94 8.02
C GLY A 142 0.21 -0.41 6.58
N PRO A 143 0.78 0.73 6.23
CA PRO A 143 0.72 1.25 4.88
C PRO A 143 1.71 0.53 3.94
N PRO A 144 1.41 0.46 2.64
CA PRO A 144 0.10 0.57 1.98
C PRO A 144 -0.61 -0.79 1.86
N LEU A 145 -1.95 -0.78 1.90
CA LEU A 145 -2.77 -1.98 1.68
C LEU A 145 -2.74 -2.43 0.22
N ARG A 146 -2.27 -3.64 -0.04
CA ARG A 146 -2.07 -4.22 -1.36
C ARG A 146 -3.07 -5.33 -1.62
N ALA A 147 -3.42 -5.56 -2.89
CA ALA A 147 -4.32 -6.64 -3.27
C ALA A 147 -3.82 -8.02 -2.78
N GLN A 148 -2.51 -8.26 -2.88
CA GLN A 148 -1.89 -9.51 -2.44
C GLN A 148 -1.93 -9.74 -0.92
N ASP A 149 -1.99 -8.69 -0.12
CA ASP A 149 -2.14 -8.81 1.33
C ASP A 149 -3.49 -9.44 1.68
N PHE A 150 -4.54 -9.04 0.94
CA PHE A 150 -5.87 -9.65 1.08
C PHE A 150 -5.94 -11.07 0.53
N ASP A 151 -5.18 -11.40 -0.51
CA ASP A 151 -5.08 -12.78 -1.02
C ASP A 151 -4.38 -13.69 0.01
N ALA A 152 -3.33 -13.22 0.67
CA ALA A 152 -2.65 -13.94 1.74
C ALA A 152 -3.54 -14.11 2.98
N LEU A 153 -4.26 -13.05 3.37
CA LEU A 153 -5.22 -13.09 4.46
C LEU A 153 -6.35 -14.08 4.16
N ALA A 154 -6.91 -14.05 2.94
CA ALA A 154 -7.97 -14.96 2.51
C ALA A 154 -7.51 -16.41 2.57
N LEU A 155 -6.30 -16.72 2.10
CA LEU A 155 -5.75 -18.07 2.17
C LEU A 155 -5.70 -18.61 3.61
N THR A 156 -5.26 -17.79 4.57
CA THR A 156 -5.23 -18.17 5.98
C THR A 156 -6.63 -18.42 6.54
N VAL A 157 -7.57 -17.51 6.26
CA VAL A 157 -8.96 -17.62 6.72
C VAL A 157 -9.66 -18.81 6.08
N ASP A 158 -9.51 -19.05 4.78
CA ASP A 158 -10.12 -20.18 4.07
C ASP A 158 -9.57 -21.51 4.56
N THR A 159 -8.25 -21.59 4.82
CA THR A 159 -7.63 -22.80 5.40
C THR A 159 -8.22 -23.11 6.77
N TRP A 160 -8.39 -22.10 7.64
CA TRP A 160 -9.01 -22.24 8.95
C TRP A 160 -10.47 -22.69 8.83
N LEU A 161 -11.26 -22.00 8.02
CA LEU A 161 -12.67 -22.29 7.82
C LEU A 161 -12.94 -23.61 7.11
N GLY A 162 -11.92 -24.23 6.52
CA GLY A 162 -11.98 -25.59 5.98
C GLY A 162 -12.19 -26.66 7.06
N THR A 163 -11.78 -26.38 8.30
CA THR A 163 -11.86 -27.29 9.46
C THR A 163 -12.71 -26.75 10.61
N HIS A 164 -13.05 -25.46 10.60
CA HIS A 164 -13.82 -24.78 11.63
C HIS A 164 -15.02 -24.04 11.02
N PRO A 165 -16.19 -24.01 11.68
CA PRO A 165 -17.39 -23.40 11.09
C PRO A 165 -17.33 -21.89 10.99
N GLU A 166 -16.62 -21.23 11.93
CA GLU A 166 -16.53 -19.76 12.03
C GLU A 166 -15.31 -19.33 12.86
N LEU A 167 -14.91 -18.07 12.72
CA LEU A 167 -13.95 -17.40 13.59
C LEU A 167 -14.68 -16.84 14.82
N ALA A 168 -14.09 -16.96 16.01
CA ALA A 168 -14.59 -16.33 17.22
C ALA A 168 -14.62 -14.80 17.05
N GLY A 169 -13.58 -14.23 16.45
CA GLY A 169 -13.54 -12.83 16.14
C GLY A 169 -12.40 -12.43 15.22
N VAL A 170 -12.47 -11.19 14.75
CA VAL A 170 -11.40 -10.52 14.02
C VAL A 170 -11.06 -9.24 14.78
N VAL A 171 -9.78 -9.02 15.04
CA VAL A 171 -9.25 -7.76 15.59
C VAL A 171 -8.47 -7.06 14.51
N VAL A 172 -8.92 -5.88 14.10
CA VAL A 172 -8.18 -4.99 13.19
C VAL A 172 -7.40 -3.99 14.04
N HIS A 173 -6.08 -4.10 14.02
CA HIS A 173 -5.17 -3.25 14.75
C HIS A 173 -4.50 -2.26 13.79
N VAL A 174 -4.82 -0.98 13.92
CA VAL A 174 -4.39 0.03 12.96
C VAL A 174 -4.19 1.38 13.63
N ARG A 175 -3.00 1.96 13.52
CA ARG A 175 -2.70 3.28 14.09
C ARG A 175 -3.27 4.40 13.23
N GLU A 176 -2.96 4.37 11.95
CA GLU A 176 -3.44 5.33 10.96
C GLU A 176 -4.02 4.58 9.77
N PHE A 177 -5.12 5.08 9.21
CA PHE A 177 -5.66 4.46 8.01
C PHE A 177 -4.69 4.71 6.85
N PRO A 178 -4.07 3.66 6.29
CA PRO A 178 -2.97 3.82 5.34
C PRO A 178 -3.43 4.21 3.93
N GLY A 179 -4.74 4.28 3.71
CA GLY A 179 -5.30 4.38 2.37
C GLY A 179 -5.20 3.05 1.60
N TRP A 180 -5.74 3.06 0.41
CA TRP A 180 -5.64 1.97 -0.54
C TRP A 180 -4.47 2.24 -1.47
N GLU A 181 -3.63 1.25 -1.71
CA GLU A 181 -2.59 1.35 -2.71
C GLU A 181 -3.18 1.70 -4.10
N ASN A 182 -4.34 1.09 -4.41
CA ASN A 182 -5.05 1.31 -5.67
C ASN A 182 -6.47 0.73 -5.59
N LEU A 183 -7.24 0.94 -6.67
CA LEU A 183 -8.59 0.40 -6.79
C LEU A 183 -8.64 -1.13 -6.67
N SER A 184 -7.60 -1.85 -7.10
CA SER A 184 -7.53 -3.31 -6.97
C SER A 184 -7.46 -3.76 -5.51
N GLY A 185 -6.72 -3.04 -4.65
CA GLY A 185 -6.69 -3.29 -3.20
C GLY A 185 -8.07 -3.11 -2.58
N LEU A 186 -8.76 -2.02 -2.93
CA LEU A 186 -10.14 -1.78 -2.48
C LEU A 186 -11.11 -2.89 -2.95
N ILE A 187 -11.05 -3.29 -4.21
CA ILE A 187 -11.90 -4.36 -4.76
C ILE A 187 -11.64 -5.69 -4.05
N ARG A 188 -10.36 -6.03 -3.79
CA ARG A 188 -9.99 -7.25 -3.05
C ARG A 188 -10.49 -7.21 -1.61
N HIS A 189 -10.38 -6.07 -0.95
CA HIS A 189 -10.94 -5.89 0.39
C HIS A 189 -12.46 -6.11 0.41
N VAL A 190 -13.20 -5.46 -0.49
CA VAL A 190 -14.65 -5.63 -0.58
C VAL A 190 -15.03 -7.08 -0.85
N ARG A 191 -14.29 -7.77 -1.73
CA ARG A 191 -14.49 -9.20 -2.00
C ARG A 191 -14.22 -10.03 -0.76
N PHE A 192 -13.09 -9.82 -0.08
CA PHE A 192 -12.73 -10.51 1.15
C PHE A 192 -13.84 -10.38 2.21
N ILE A 193 -14.31 -9.16 2.47
CA ILE A 193 -15.41 -8.92 3.40
C ILE A 193 -16.66 -9.67 2.97
N ARG A 194 -17.08 -9.55 1.71
CA ARG A 194 -18.29 -10.21 1.19
C ARG A 194 -18.24 -11.72 1.37
N ASP A 195 -17.10 -12.33 1.14
CA ASP A 195 -16.97 -13.80 1.14
C ASP A 195 -16.85 -14.36 2.58
N HIS A 196 -16.38 -13.55 3.55
CA HIS A 196 -16.09 -14.00 4.92
C HIS A 196 -16.98 -13.39 6.02
N HIS A 197 -17.72 -12.28 5.76
CA HIS A 197 -18.47 -11.54 6.79
C HIS A 197 -19.49 -12.36 7.59
N ARG A 198 -20.00 -13.44 7.02
CA ARG A 198 -21.00 -14.32 7.66
C ARG A 198 -20.38 -15.36 8.59
N LYS A 199 -19.05 -15.51 8.56
CA LYS A 199 -18.30 -16.52 9.31
C LYS A 199 -17.50 -15.92 10.47
N VAL A 200 -17.79 -14.67 10.84
CA VAL A 200 -17.15 -13.95 11.94
C VAL A 200 -18.23 -13.50 12.92
N ARG A 201 -18.07 -13.82 14.21
CA ARG A 201 -19.04 -13.43 15.25
C ARG A 201 -18.80 -12.02 15.77
N LYS A 202 -17.55 -11.63 15.99
CA LYS A 202 -17.16 -10.35 16.59
C LYS A 202 -16.07 -9.67 15.79
N ILE A 203 -16.13 -8.36 15.73
CA ILE A 203 -15.10 -7.52 15.09
C ILE A 203 -14.70 -6.44 16.05
N ALA A 204 -13.44 -6.46 16.48
CA ALA A 204 -12.83 -5.39 17.26
C ALA A 204 -11.99 -4.50 16.35
N LEU A 205 -12.13 -3.18 16.47
CA LEU A 205 -11.23 -2.21 15.87
C LEU A 205 -10.40 -1.58 16.98
N ALA A 206 -9.13 -1.91 17.06
CA ALA A 206 -8.15 -1.28 17.94
C ALA A 206 -7.39 -0.20 17.14
N ALA A 207 -7.78 1.06 17.33
CA ALA A 207 -7.32 2.15 16.45
C ALA A 207 -7.27 3.51 17.18
N ASP A 208 -6.47 4.44 16.63
CA ASP A 208 -6.49 5.83 17.05
C ASP A 208 -7.78 6.55 16.60
N GLY A 209 -8.10 7.65 17.30
CA GLY A 209 -9.40 8.34 17.20
C GLY A 209 -9.82 8.76 15.78
N LYS A 210 -8.87 9.10 14.91
CA LYS A 210 -9.16 9.48 13.51
C LYS A 210 -9.67 8.30 12.68
N VAL A 211 -9.08 7.12 12.86
CA VAL A 211 -9.52 5.89 12.21
C VAL A 211 -10.84 5.40 12.80
N ALA A 212 -10.98 5.51 14.11
CA ALA A 212 -12.21 5.15 14.81
C ALA A 212 -13.43 5.97 14.33
N ALA A 213 -13.23 7.18 13.83
CA ALA A 213 -14.29 8.02 13.26
C ALA A 213 -14.85 7.48 11.93
N LEU A 214 -14.13 6.62 11.23
CA LEU A 214 -14.57 6.00 9.97
C LEU A 214 -15.47 4.75 10.19
N MET A 215 -15.56 4.28 11.44
CA MET A 215 -16.29 3.05 11.79
C MET A 215 -17.76 2.97 11.33
N PRO A 216 -18.59 4.05 11.36
CA PRO A 216 -19.96 3.92 10.90
C PRO A 216 -20.09 3.43 9.46
N GLN A 217 -19.08 3.73 8.63
CA GLN A 217 -19.04 3.28 7.23
C GLN A 217 -18.65 1.79 7.12
N PHE A 218 -17.84 1.29 8.05
CA PHE A 218 -17.43 -0.12 8.07
C PHE A 218 -18.47 -1.03 8.74
N ALA A 219 -19.12 -0.56 9.81
CA ALA A 219 -20.10 -1.35 10.54
C ALA A 219 -21.28 -1.81 9.67
N ASN A 220 -21.69 -0.99 8.70
CA ASN A 220 -22.78 -1.32 7.77
C ASN A 220 -22.47 -2.51 6.85
N HIS A 221 -21.20 -2.92 6.72
CA HIS A 221 -20.81 -4.07 5.91
C HIS A 221 -20.92 -5.41 6.66
N PHE A 222 -21.03 -5.37 8.00
CA PHE A 222 -21.04 -6.56 8.87
C PHE A 222 -22.39 -6.75 9.54
N VAL A 223 -23.39 -7.16 8.78
CA VAL A 223 -24.80 -7.26 9.21
C VAL A 223 -25.04 -8.25 10.35
N ARG A 224 -24.09 -9.17 10.64
CA ARG A 224 -24.26 -10.22 11.65
C ARG A 224 -23.22 -10.20 12.76
N ALA A 225 -22.10 -9.52 12.59
CA ALA A 225 -21.04 -9.44 13.60
C ALA A 225 -21.32 -8.34 14.60
N GLU A 226 -21.03 -8.59 15.88
CA GLU A 226 -20.96 -7.56 16.89
C GLU A 226 -19.67 -6.75 16.67
N VAL A 227 -19.76 -5.41 16.55
CA VAL A 227 -18.62 -4.56 16.26
C VAL A 227 -18.32 -3.64 17.46
N ARG A 228 -17.07 -3.65 17.96
CA ARG A 228 -16.65 -2.82 19.09
C ARG A 228 -15.34 -2.09 18.80
N ARG A 229 -15.20 -0.89 19.37
CA ARG A 229 -13.98 -0.07 19.28
C ARG A 229 -13.14 -0.18 20.54
N PHE A 230 -11.84 -0.15 20.33
CA PHE A 230 -10.82 -0.11 21.37
C PHE A 230 -9.79 0.96 21.01
N GLY A 231 -9.12 1.54 22.00
CA GLY A 231 -7.93 2.35 21.74
C GLY A 231 -6.83 1.52 21.08
N TYR A 232 -5.97 2.17 20.33
CA TYR A 232 -4.85 1.47 19.66
C TYR A 232 -4.02 0.64 20.64
N ASP A 233 -3.73 1.17 21.83
CA ASP A 233 -2.90 0.52 22.85
C ASP A 233 -3.67 -0.56 23.67
N ALA A 234 -4.97 -0.74 23.41
CA ALA A 234 -5.82 -1.73 24.07
C ALA A 234 -6.00 -3.02 23.23
N LEU A 235 -4.94 -3.48 22.58
CA LEU A 235 -4.98 -4.66 21.71
C LEU A 235 -5.37 -5.92 22.47
N ASP A 236 -4.81 -6.13 23.66
CA ASP A 236 -5.09 -7.32 24.47
C ASP A 236 -6.56 -7.38 24.91
N ASP A 237 -7.15 -6.24 25.31
CA ASP A 237 -8.57 -6.14 25.65
C ASP A 237 -9.45 -6.43 24.42
N ALA A 238 -9.04 -5.94 23.24
CA ALA A 238 -9.74 -6.20 21.99
C ALA A 238 -9.73 -7.69 21.64
N VAL A 239 -8.59 -8.36 21.81
CA VAL A 239 -8.46 -9.81 21.60
C VAL A 239 -9.30 -10.60 22.60
N ALA A 240 -9.23 -10.27 23.90
CA ALA A 240 -10.02 -10.92 24.95
C ALA A 240 -11.52 -10.79 24.66
N TRP A 241 -11.99 -9.59 24.31
CA TRP A 241 -13.39 -9.39 23.95
C TRP A 241 -13.80 -10.16 22.70
N ALA A 242 -12.96 -10.19 21.66
CA ALA A 242 -13.24 -10.91 20.42
C ALA A 242 -13.29 -12.41 20.63
N ALA A 243 -12.50 -12.95 21.56
CA ALA A 243 -12.52 -14.36 21.99
C ALA A 243 -13.78 -14.76 22.77
N GLY A 244 -14.60 -13.80 23.19
CA GLY A 244 -15.79 -14.06 24.00
C GLY A 244 -15.57 -14.04 25.49
N SER A 245 -14.36 -13.71 25.96
CA SER A 245 -14.10 -13.49 27.37
C SER A 245 -14.80 -12.20 27.86
N PRO A 246 -15.35 -12.16 29.08
CA PRO A 246 -15.84 -10.91 29.65
C PRO A 246 -14.69 -9.92 29.70
N ALA A 247 -14.93 -8.69 29.28
CA ALA A 247 -13.95 -7.60 29.47
C ALA A 247 -13.64 -7.44 30.95
N PRO A 248 -12.40 -7.20 31.35
CA PRO A 248 -12.03 -6.96 32.73
C PRO A 248 -12.73 -5.75 33.32
#